data_57b427e67ed0b4ecfd53821f6135ca6c
#
_entry.id   57b427e67ed0b4ecfd53821f6135ca6c
#
_cell.length_a   1.000
_cell.length_b   1.000
_cell.length_c   1.000
_cell.angle_alpha   90.00
_cell.angle_beta   90.00
_cell.angle_gamma   90.00
#
_symmetry.space_group_name_H-M   'P 1'
#
loop_
_entity.id
_entity.type
_entity.pdbx_description
1 polymer ?
#
loop_
_entity_poly.entity_id
_entity_poly.type
_entity_poly.pdbx_seq_one_letter_code
_entity_poly.pdbx_strand_id
1 'polypeptide(L)'
;MKLNDKLQNNDLYPFHMPGHKRNKNFNIPASEIDITEIDGFDNLHSPTDLLDDMQKEISKLFGAKKSIISVNGSTCCILAAISAVAKENATIIIARNCHKSVYNACYINKLKVEYIEPEYNTEFGCYKNITQKSIDTAIAKHPNACAVVITSPTYEGYVSNVSCNISLIIDSAHGAHFSFADFLPKQAKADIVIESLHKTLPALTQSAVIH
;
A
#
# COMPACT_ATOMS: atom_id res chain seq x y z
N MET A 1 20.36 -10.04 -12.86
CA MET A 1 19.39 -10.24 -13.99
C MET A 1 18.04 -9.82 -13.46
N LYS A 2 17.29 -9.00 -14.19
CA LYS A 2 15.97 -8.56 -13.72
C LYS A 2 14.97 -9.73 -13.74
N LEU A 3 13.99 -9.73 -12.82
CA LEU A 3 12.98 -10.78 -12.71
C LEU A 3 12.32 -11.11 -14.06
N ASN A 4 11.89 -10.09 -14.81
CA ASN A 4 11.26 -10.27 -16.10
C ASN A 4 12.14 -11.03 -17.11
N ASP A 5 13.43 -10.69 -17.19
CA ASP A 5 14.37 -11.35 -18.11
C ASP A 5 14.55 -12.84 -17.74
N LYS A 6 14.56 -13.12 -16.43
CA LYS A 6 14.69 -14.49 -15.93
C LYS A 6 13.43 -15.31 -16.19
N LEU A 7 12.24 -14.72 -16.06
CA LEU A 7 10.97 -15.36 -16.37
C LEU A 7 10.84 -15.70 -17.85
N GLN A 8 11.24 -14.78 -18.75
CA GLN A 8 11.15 -14.98 -20.20
C GLN A 8 12.18 -15.98 -20.72
N ASN A 9 13.34 -16.13 -20.07
CA ASN A 9 14.42 -17.03 -20.50
C ASN A 9 14.43 -18.38 -19.75
N ASN A 10 13.29 -18.80 -19.19
CA ASN A 10 13.19 -20.09 -18.53
C ASN A 10 12.69 -21.16 -19.50
N ASP A 11 13.64 -21.84 -20.16
CA ASP A 11 13.38 -22.87 -21.17
C ASP A 11 13.11 -24.27 -20.60
N LEU A 12 13.17 -24.44 -19.30
CA LEU A 12 12.92 -25.74 -18.66
C LEU A 12 11.45 -26.13 -18.76
N TYR A 13 11.19 -27.41 -19.10
CA TYR A 13 9.82 -27.93 -19.08
C TYR A 13 9.24 -27.89 -17.67
N PRO A 14 8.04 -27.29 -17.47
CA PRO A 14 7.51 -27.02 -16.13
C PRO A 14 6.79 -28.24 -15.53
N PHE A 15 7.51 -29.11 -14.82
CA PHE A 15 6.90 -30.15 -13.98
C PHE A 15 6.23 -29.60 -12.72
N HIS A 16 6.58 -28.36 -12.33
CA HIS A 16 5.98 -27.62 -11.21
C HIS A 16 4.60 -27.02 -11.57
N MET A 17 3.91 -26.46 -10.60
CA MET A 17 2.70 -25.62 -10.80
C MET A 17 3.06 -24.34 -11.55
N PRO A 18 2.15 -23.71 -12.31
CA PRO A 18 0.72 -24.02 -12.47
C PRO A 18 0.42 -25.20 -13.42
N GLY A 19 -0.85 -25.66 -13.36
CA GLY A 19 -1.32 -26.83 -14.11
C GLY A 19 -1.36 -26.69 -15.63
N HIS A 20 -1.35 -25.47 -16.18
CA HIS A 20 -1.31 -25.24 -17.63
C HIS A 20 0.04 -25.64 -18.28
N LYS A 21 1.11 -25.80 -17.50
CA LYS A 21 2.44 -26.25 -17.95
C LYS A 21 3.00 -25.48 -19.15
N ARG A 22 2.68 -24.17 -19.23
CA ARG A 22 3.02 -23.28 -20.37
C ARG A 22 2.56 -23.81 -21.73
N ASN A 23 1.52 -24.66 -21.75
CA ASN A 23 1.00 -25.26 -22.97
C ASN A 23 0.24 -24.20 -23.78
N LYS A 24 0.81 -23.82 -24.91
CA LYS A 24 0.28 -22.78 -25.80
C LYS A 24 -1.12 -23.11 -26.35
N ASN A 25 -1.53 -24.39 -26.37
CA ASN A 25 -2.85 -24.81 -26.84
C ASN A 25 -3.99 -24.27 -25.93
N PHE A 26 -3.72 -23.94 -24.70
CA PHE A 26 -4.73 -23.35 -23.80
C PHE A 26 -4.97 -21.86 -24.05
N ASN A 27 -4.11 -21.20 -24.82
CA ASN A 27 -4.21 -19.76 -25.12
C ASN A 27 -4.46 -18.88 -23.90
N ILE A 28 -3.77 -19.15 -22.80
CA ILE A 28 -3.83 -18.38 -21.55
C ILE A 28 -2.80 -17.24 -21.65
N PRO A 29 -3.22 -15.96 -21.61
CA PRO A 29 -2.29 -14.83 -21.63
C PRO A 29 -1.25 -14.91 -20.52
N ALA A 30 0.00 -14.61 -20.83
CA ALA A 30 1.14 -14.59 -19.92
C ALA A 30 1.49 -15.95 -19.26
N SER A 31 0.91 -17.06 -19.73
CA SER A 31 1.21 -18.38 -19.17
C SER A 31 2.68 -18.79 -19.30
N GLU A 32 3.41 -18.20 -20.21
CA GLU A 32 4.84 -18.41 -20.41
C GLU A 32 5.71 -17.90 -19.26
N ILE A 33 5.23 -16.92 -18.51
CA ILE A 33 5.91 -16.31 -17.34
C ILE A 33 5.21 -16.61 -16.01
N ASP A 34 4.12 -17.37 -16.05
CA ASP A 34 3.38 -17.73 -14.84
C ASP A 34 4.05 -18.93 -14.15
N ILE A 35 4.49 -18.69 -12.93
CA ILE A 35 5.21 -19.65 -12.09
C ILE A 35 4.75 -19.57 -10.63
N THR A 36 5.08 -20.58 -9.85
CA THR A 36 5.07 -20.53 -8.39
C THR A 36 6.49 -20.30 -7.84
N GLU A 37 6.69 -20.51 -6.55
CA GLU A 37 8.00 -20.49 -5.89
C GLU A 37 8.82 -21.73 -6.29
N ILE A 38 9.61 -21.56 -7.34
CA ILE A 38 10.53 -22.58 -7.85
C ILE A 38 11.98 -22.17 -7.67
N ASP A 39 12.88 -23.14 -7.71
CA ASP A 39 14.31 -22.93 -7.54
C ASP A 39 14.83 -21.81 -8.46
N GLY A 40 15.52 -20.85 -7.84
CA GLY A 40 16.08 -19.69 -8.51
C GLY A 40 15.12 -18.53 -8.76
N PHE A 41 13.83 -18.59 -8.40
CA PHE A 41 12.88 -17.50 -8.57
C PHE A 41 12.39 -16.86 -7.27
N ASP A 42 12.93 -17.30 -6.12
CA ASP A 42 12.60 -16.77 -4.80
C ASP A 42 11.14 -17.05 -4.37
N ASN A 43 10.75 -16.61 -3.19
CA ASN A 43 9.41 -16.78 -2.63
C ASN A 43 8.90 -15.44 -2.08
N LEU A 44 7.78 -14.94 -2.60
CA LEU A 44 7.24 -13.63 -2.20
C LEU A 44 6.85 -13.57 -0.71
N HIS A 45 6.48 -14.68 -0.09
CA HIS A 45 6.15 -14.74 1.34
C HIS A 45 7.38 -14.73 2.26
N SER A 46 8.56 -15.10 1.72
CA SER A 46 9.83 -15.10 2.44
C SER A 46 10.98 -14.80 1.49
N PRO A 47 11.03 -13.57 0.95
CA PRO A 47 12.02 -13.20 -0.07
C PRO A 47 13.43 -13.17 0.53
N THR A 48 14.39 -13.79 -0.15
CA THR A 48 15.79 -13.88 0.26
C THR A 48 16.80 -13.61 -0.85
N ASP A 49 16.35 -13.46 -2.10
CA ASP A 49 17.18 -13.29 -3.29
C ASP A 49 16.55 -12.23 -4.23
N LEU A 50 16.06 -12.64 -5.37
CA LEU A 50 15.61 -11.79 -6.47
C LEU A 50 14.45 -10.85 -6.09
N LEU A 51 13.49 -11.36 -5.32
CA LEU A 51 12.35 -10.55 -4.84
C LEU A 51 12.77 -9.62 -3.68
N ASP A 52 13.67 -10.05 -2.82
CA ASP A 52 14.23 -9.21 -1.77
C ASP A 52 15.04 -8.04 -2.38
N ASP A 53 15.86 -8.32 -3.38
CA ASP A 53 16.61 -7.28 -4.11
C ASP A 53 15.67 -6.30 -4.81
N MET A 54 14.59 -6.77 -5.43
CA MET A 54 13.57 -5.91 -6.03
C MET A 54 12.89 -5.02 -4.98
N GLN A 55 12.56 -5.55 -3.81
CA GLN A 55 11.98 -4.77 -2.71
C GLN A 55 12.96 -3.72 -2.15
N LYS A 56 14.26 -4.03 -2.09
CA LYS A 56 15.31 -3.06 -1.74
C LYS A 56 15.44 -1.94 -2.77
N GLU A 57 15.37 -2.26 -4.06
CA GLU A 57 15.38 -1.24 -5.13
C GLU A 57 14.15 -0.34 -5.04
N ILE A 58 12.96 -0.89 -4.80
CA ILE A 58 11.73 -0.13 -4.57
C ILE A 58 11.91 0.79 -3.35
N SER A 59 12.46 0.28 -2.25
CA SER A 59 12.70 1.09 -1.05
C SER A 59 13.58 2.31 -1.34
N LYS A 60 14.64 2.13 -2.13
CA LYS A 60 15.53 3.24 -2.54
C LYS A 60 14.80 4.24 -3.43
N LEU A 61 14.01 3.76 -4.39
CA LEU A 61 13.26 4.58 -5.33
C LEU A 61 12.24 5.49 -4.63
N PHE A 62 11.54 4.95 -3.63
CA PHE A 62 10.54 5.69 -2.85
C PHE A 62 11.11 6.40 -1.62
N GLY A 63 12.41 6.27 -1.35
CA GLY A 63 13.05 6.84 -0.16
C GLY A 63 12.55 6.24 1.15
N ALA A 64 12.08 5.00 1.12
CA ALA A 64 11.57 4.27 2.26
C ALA A 64 12.66 3.44 2.96
N LYS A 65 12.51 3.19 4.25
CA LYS A 65 13.41 2.31 4.99
C LYS A 65 13.28 0.85 4.54
N LYS A 66 12.05 0.42 4.25
CA LYS A 66 11.72 -0.91 3.75
C LYS A 66 10.45 -0.84 2.90
N SER A 67 10.37 -1.68 1.87
CA SER A 67 9.19 -1.83 1.03
C SER A 67 8.83 -3.29 0.87
N ILE A 68 7.55 -3.61 0.90
CA ILE A 68 7.02 -4.96 0.70
C ILE A 68 5.98 -4.89 -0.41
N ILE A 69 6.13 -5.75 -1.42
CA ILE A 69 5.23 -5.83 -2.55
C ILE A 69 3.97 -6.60 -2.17
N SER A 70 2.82 -6.11 -2.61
CA SER A 70 1.54 -6.82 -2.51
C SER A 70 0.96 -7.08 -3.89
N VAL A 71 0.49 -8.30 -4.10
CA VAL A 71 -0.26 -8.72 -5.30
C VAL A 71 -1.78 -8.75 -5.06
N ASN A 72 -2.22 -8.31 -3.88
CA ASN A 72 -3.64 -8.23 -3.49
C ASN A 72 -4.12 -6.79 -3.28
N GLY A 73 -3.46 -5.83 -3.97
CA GLY A 73 -3.79 -4.42 -3.93
C GLY A 73 -3.47 -3.74 -2.59
N SER A 74 -3.64 -2.42 -2.55
CA SER A 74 -3.48 -1.63 -1.34
C SER A 74 -4.48 -2.00 -0.24
N THR A 75 -5.62 -2.60 -0.56
CA THR A 75 -6.57 -3.11 0.44
C THR A 75 -5.89 -4.11 1.37
N CYS A 76 -5.13 -5.07 0.84
CA CYS A 76 -4.38 -6.03 1.66
C CYS A 76 -3.32 -5.32 2.52
N CYS A 77 -2.60 -4.35 1.94
CA CYS A 77 -1.61 -3.56 2.68
C CYS A 77 -2.25 -2.78 3.85
N ILE A 78 -3.42 -2.18 3.64
CA ILE A 78 -4.14 -1.43 4.68
C ILE A 78 -4.58 -2.37 5.82
N LEU A 79 -5.15 -3.53 5.48
CA LEU A 79 -5.51 -4.54 6.47
C LEU A 79 -4.29 -4.97 7.29
N ALA A 80 -3.18 -5.28 6.64
CA ALA A 80 -1.93 -5.68 7.28
C ALA A 80 -1.35 -4.57 8.16
N ALA A 81 -1.29 -3.32 7.66
CA ALA A 81 -0.76 -2.18 8.38
C ALA A 81 -1.51 -1.92 9.69
N ILE A 82 -2.85 -1.87 9.62
CA ILE A 82 -3.69 -1.64 10.81
C ILE A 82 -3.56 -2.82 11.79
N SER A 83 -3.56 -4.06 11.30
CA SER A 83 -3.38 -5.24 12.16
C SER A 83 -2.01 -5.30 12.82
N ALA A 84 -0.98 -4.73 12.20
CA ALA A 84 0.37 -4.70 12.77
C ALA A 84 0.52 -3.69 13.91
N VAL A 85 -0.20 -2.57 13.88
CA VAL A 85 -0.07 -1.49 14.87
C VAL A 85 -1.13 -1.52 15.97
N ALA A 86 -2.29 -2.16 15.72
CA ALA A 86 -3.42 -2.13 16.62
C ALA A 86 -3.71 -3.51 17.22
N LYS A 87 -3.85 -3.55 18.55
CA LYS A 87 -4.35 -4.74 19.27
C LYS A 87 -5.87 -4.70 19.36
N GLU A 88 -6.51 -5.85 19.53
CA GLU A 88 -7.95 -5.95 19.78
C GLU A 88 -8.40 -4.98 20.88
N ASN A 89 -9.51 -4.31 20.66
CA ASN A 89 -10.09 -3.26 21.53
C ASN A 89 -9.26 -1.96 21.68
N ALA A 90 -8.13 -1.81 20.95
CA ALA A 90 -7.42 -0.55 20.93
C ALA A 90 -8.25 0.56 20.26
N THR A 91 -8.00 1.81 20.65
CA THR A 91 -8.57 2.97 19.98
C THR A 91 -7.70 3.37 18.80
N ILE A 92 -8.31 3.60 17.64
CA ILE A 92 -7.66 4.10 16.43
C ILE A 92 -8.40 5.35 15.92
N ILE A 93 -7.65 6.33 15.46
CA ILE A 93 -8.19 7.57 14.88
C ILE A 93 -8.12 7.44 13.36
N ILE A 94 -9.23 7.62 12.65
CA ILE A 94 -9.26 7.54 11.19
C ILE A 94 -9.92 8.75 10.56
N ALA A 95 -9.44 9.18 9.40
CA ALA A 95 -10.14 10.20 8.61
C ALA A 95 -11.48 9.66 8.11
N ARG A 96 -12.55 10.44 8.22
CA ARG A 96 -13.89 10.01 7.87
C ARG A 96 -14.05 9.68 6.39
N ASN A 97 -13.25 10.28 5.52
CA ASN A 97 -13.23 10.06 4.07
C ASN A 97 -12.26 8.96 3.62
N CYS A 98 -11.76 8.13 4.52
CA CYS A 98 -10.86 7.04 4.15
C CYS A 98 -11.58 5.93 3.36
N HIS A 99 -10.79 5.13 2.65
CA HIS A 99 -11.32 4.01 1.87
C HIS A 99 -11.96 2.94 2.77
N LYS A 100 -12.96 2.23 2.27
CA LYS A 100 -13.68 1.15 3.00
C LYS A 100 -12.78 0.07 3.59
N SER A 101 -11.58 -0.15 3.04
CA SER A 101 -10.60 -1.10 3.59
C SER A 101 -10.13 -0.74 5.00
N VAL A 102 -10.06 0.57 5.33
CA VAL A 102 -9.71 1.03 6.68
C VAL A 102 -10.83 0.65 7.66
N TYR A 103 -12.08 0.87 7.30
CA TYR A 103 -13.23 0.45 8.11
C TYR A 103 -13.27 -1.07 8.30
N ASN A 104 -13.02 -1.83 7.23
CA ASN A 104 -12.96 -3.29 7.30
C ASN A 104 -11.83 -3.77 8.22
N ALA A 105 -10.65 -3.13 8.16
CA ALA A 105 -9.55 -3.44 9.05
C ALA A 105 -9.91 -3.18 10.52
N CYS A 106 -10.57 -2.04 10.81
CA CYS A 106 -11.04 -1.72 12.15
C CYS A 106 -12.07 -2.75 12.66
N TYR A 107 -12.99 -3.18 11.80
CA TYR A 107 -14.00 -4.18 12.13
C TYR A 107 -13.36 -5.55 12.42
N ILE A 108 -12.47 -6.04 11.54
CA ILE A 108 -11.81 -7.34 11.68
C ILE A 108 -10.98 -7.39 12.98
N ASN A 109 -10.28 -6.29 13.31
CA ASN A 109 -9.45 -6.19 14.51
C ASN A 109 -10.24 -5.74 15.75
N LYS A 110 -11.58 -5.58 15.66
CA LYS A 110 -12.47 -5.15 16.75
C LYS A 110 -12.00 -3.87 17.44
N LEU A 111 -11.60 -2.86 16.65
CA LEU A 111 -11.06 -1.61 17.15
C LEU A 111 -12.18 -0.63 17.54
N LYS A 112 -11.88 0.23 18.50
CA LYS A 112 -12.68 1.42 18.83
C LYS A 112 -12.26 2.53 17.89
N VAL A 113 -13.19 3.01 17.09
CA VAL A 113 -12.91 3.98 16.02
C VAL A 113 -13.32 5.38 16.47
N GLU A 114 -12.37 6.30 16.36
CA GLU A 114 -12.59 7.74 16.52
C GLU A 114 -12.32 8.43 15.18
N TYR A 115 -13.04 9.51 14.89
CA TYR A 115 -13.03 10.14 13.58
C TYR A 115 -12.40 11.51 13.57
N ILE A 116 -11.65 11.80 12.51
CA ILE A 116 -11.32 13.16 12.07
C ILE A 116 -12.22 13.49 10.90
N GLU A 117 -13.05 14.52 11.04
CA GLU A 117 -13.88 15.03 9.96
C GLU A 117 -13.06 15.99 9.08
N PRO A 118 -12.84 15.69 7.79
CA PRO A 118 -12.22 16.62 6.87
C PRO A 118 -13.17 17.78 6.55
N GLU A 119 -12.64 18.95 6.25
CA GLU A 119 -13.45 20.05 5.75
C GLU A 119 -14.08 19.69 4.41
N TYR A 120 -15.32 20.13 4.21
CA TYR A 120 -16.00 19.97 2.93
C TYR A 120 -15.82 21.22 2.06
N ASN A 121 -15.41 21.02 0.82
CA ASN A 121 -15.33 22.08 -0.19
C ASN A 121 -16.66 22.13 -0.93
N THR A 122 -17.45 23.18 -0.68
CA THR A 122 -18.77 23.35 -1.29
C THR A 122 -18.69 23.75 -2.77
N GLU A 123 -17.60 24.35 -3.19
CA GLU A 123 -17.37 24.75 -4.58
C GLU A 123 -17.15 23.53 -5.48
N PHE A 124 -16.33 22.58 -5.03
CA PHE A 124 -16.00 21.37 -5.80
C PHE A 124 -16.80 20.13 -5.36
N GLY A 125 -17.62 20.24 -4.33
CA GLY A 125 -18.45 19.14 -3.87
C GLY A 125 -17.67 17.95 -3.29
N CYS A 126 -16.52 18.17 -2.66
CA CYS A 126 -15.63 17.12 -2.18
C CYS A 126 -14.99 17.45 -0.82
N TYR A 127 -14.40 16.43 -0.19
CA TYR A 127 -13.66 16.62 1.05
C TYR A 127 -12.23 17.10 0.77
N LYS A 128 -11.76 18.03 1.62
CA LYS A 128 -10.38 18.54 1.59
C LYS A 128 -9.42 17.60 2.32
N ASN A 129 -8.15 18.01 2.39
CA ASN A 129 -7.10 17.34 3.16
C ASN A 129 -7.36 17.39 4.67
N ILE A 130 -6.75 16.48 5.39
CA ILE A 130 -6.65 16.53 6.86
C ILE A 130 -5.56 17.53 7.25
N THR A 131 -5.87 18.41 8.22
CA THR A 131 -4.95 19.43 8.72
C THR A 131 -4.19 18.96 9.96
N GLN A 132 -3.03 19.54 10.24
CA GLN A 132 -2.28 19.27 11.47
C GLN A 132 -3.14 19.53 12.72
N LYS A 133 -3.87 20.66 12.73
CA LYS A 133 -4.77 21.02 13.82
C LYS A 133 -5.84 19.94 14.09
N SER A 134 -6.36 19.32 13.05
CA SER A 134 -7.37 18.25 13.18
C SER A 134 -6.79 17.02 13.85
N ILE A 135 -5.55 16.65 13.50
CA ILE A 135 -4.82 15.52 14.09
C ILE A 135 -4.53 15.81 15.56
N ASP A 136 -3.94 16.97 15.87
CA ASP A 136 -3.57 17.36 17.23
C ASP A 136 -4.80 17.37 18.15
N THR A 137 -5.92 17.89 17.63
CA THR A 137 -7.19 17.93 18.38
C THR A 137 -7.72 16.52 18.63
N ALA A 138 -7.65 15.62 17.66
CA ALA A 138 -8.14 14.25 17.81
C ALA A 138 -7.26 13.46 18.79
N ILE A 139 -5.94 13.59 18.72
CA ILE A 139 -5.01 12.93 19.64
C ILE A 139 -5.22 13.46 21.07
N ALA A 140 -5.40 14.77 21.25
CA ALA A 140 -5.65 15.36 22.58
C ALA A 140 -6.95 14.84 23.21
N LYS A 141 -7.97 14.56 22.41
CA LYS A 141 -9.24 13.95 22.88
C LYS A 141 -9.10 12.45 23.16
N HIS A 142 -8.21 11.77 22.45
CA HIS A 142 -8.02 10.31 22.52
C HIS A 142 -6.56 9.95 22.76
N PRO A 143 -5.97 10.31 23.93
CA PRO A 143 -4.54 10.17 24.20
C PRO A 143 -4.04 8.71 24.22
N ASN A 144 -4.95 7.75 24.32
CA ASN A 144 -4.65 6.32 24.30
C ASN A 144 -4.82 5.70 22.90
N ALA A 145 -5.03 6.51 21.86
CA ALA A 145 -5.10 6.00 20.50
C ALA A 145 -3.74 5.41 20.06
N CYS A 146 -3.78 4.26 19.41
CA CYS A 146 -2.57 3.55 18.95
C CYS A 146 -2.03 4.06 17.61
N ALA A 147 -2.91 4.61 16.76
CA ALA A 147 -2.52 5.11 15.46
C ALA A 147 -3.51 6.14 14.89
N VAL A 148 -3.03 6.91 13.92
CA VAL A 148 -3.82 7.76 13.04
C VAL A 148 -3.75 7.20 11.62
N VAL A 149 -4.88 7.10 10.93
CA VAL A 149 -4.97 6.68 9.52
C VAL A 149 -5.63 7.77 8.69
N ILE A 150 -4.95 8.23 7.66
CA ILE A 150 -5.47 9.24 6.72
C ILE A 150 -5.28 8.79 5.29
N THR A 151 -6.03 9.40 4.35
CA THR A 151 -5.82 9.26 2.91
C THR A 151 -5.14 10.51 2.37
N SER A 152 -3.96 10.36 1.76
CA SER A 152 -3.22 11.44 1.13
C SER A 152 -2.30 10.91 0.02
N PRO A 153 -2.50 11.35 -1.24
CA PRO A 153 -3.56 12.28 -1.65
C PRO A 153 -4.95 11.65 -1.56
N THR A 154 -5.97 12.49 -1.43
CA THR A 154 -7.36 12.04 -1.61
C THR A 154 -7.63 11.70 -3.08
N TYR A 155 -8.80 11.13 -3.37
CA TYR A 155 -9.20 10.83 -4.76
C TYR A 155 -9.22 12.09 -5.63
N GLU A 156 -9.58 13.23 -5.05
CA GLU A 156 -9.66 14.53 -5.71
C GLU A 156 -8.31 15.25 -5.81
N GLY A 157 -7.24 14.69 -5.22
CA GLY A 157 -5.88 15.23 -5.30
C GLY A 157 -5.46 16.13 -4.15
N TYR A 158 -6.24 16.24 -3.07
CA TYR A 158 -5.80 16.99 -1.88
C TYR A 158 -4.71 16.24 -1.12
N VAL A 159 -3.60 16.92 -0.83
CA VAL A 159 -2.46 16.37 -0.09
C VAL A 159 -2.43 16.89 1.33
N SER A 160 -2.26 15.99 2.29
CA SER A 160 -2.06 16.32 3.71
C SER A 160 -0.57 16.31 4.04
N ASN A 161 -0.06 17.41 4.56
CA ASN A 161 1.31 17.47 5.11
C ASN A 161 1.22 17.57 6.63
N VAL A 162 1.23 16.41 7.28
CA VAL A 162 0.96 16.27 8.71
C VAL A 162 1.96 15.32 9.37
N SER A 163 2.05 15.39 10.70
CA SER A 163 2.83 14.49 11.52
C SER A 163 2.12 14.24 12.85
N CYS A 164 2.48 13.19 13.55
CA CYS A 164 2.00 12.96 14.92
C CYS A 164 3.02 12.15 15.74
N ASN A 165 2.79 12.06 17.03
CA ASN A 165 3.67 11.36 17.98
C ASN A 165 3.24 9.90 18.24
N ILE A 166 2.21 9.43 17.56
CA ILE A 166 1.77 8.02 17.54
C ILE A 166 1.87 7.50 16.11
N SER A 167 1.69 6.21 15.89
CA SER A 167 1.84 5.63 14.54
C SER A 167 0.95 6.33 13.52
N LEU A 168 1.57 6.84 12.46
CA LEU A 168 0.88 7.46 11.33
C LEU A 168 0.89 6.50 10.13
N ILE A 169 -0.31 6.15 9.67
CA ILE A 169 -0.52 5.35 8.47
C ILE A 169 -1.14 6.24 7.39
N ILE A 170 -0.50 6.33 6.25
CA ILE A 170 -1.02 7.07 5.10
C ILE A 170 -1.43 6.11 4.00
N ASP A 171 -2.73 6.10 3.69
CA ASP A 171 -3.24 5.52 2.45
C ASP A 171 -2.94 6.48 1.30
N SER A 172 -1.83 6.24 0.63
CA SER A 172 -1.36 6.97 -0.54
C SER A 172 -1.66 6.19 -1.84
N ALA A 173 -2.78 5.49 -1.89
CA ALA A 173 -3.14 4.66 -3.04
C ALA A 173 -3.17 5.45 -4.38
N HIS A 174 -3.35 6.76 -4.33
CA HIS A 174 -3.33 7.67 -5.49
C HIS A 174 -2.01 8.46 -5.64
N GLY A 175 -1.00 8.21 -4.80
CA GLY A 175 0.23 8.99 -4.70
C GLY A 175 1.49 8.35 -5.23
N ALA A 176 1.45 7.10 -5.73
CA ALA A 176 2.65 6.36 -6.14
C ALA A 176 3.53 7.10 -7.17
N HIS A 177 2.95 7.98 -7.99
CA HIS A 177 3.68 8.77 -8.98
C HIS A 177 4.47 9.95 -8.38
N PHE A 178 4.23 10.33 -7.13
CA PHE A 178 4.88 11.49 -6.50
C PHE A 178 6.41 11.36 -6.44
N SER A 179 6.92 10.16 -6.31
CA SER A 179 8.37 9.91 -6.24
C SER A 179 9.09 10.05 -7.57
N PHE A 180 8.38 10.24 -8.69
CA PHE A 180 8.96 10.20 -10.04
C PHE A 180 9.08 11.57 -10.72
N ALA A 181 8.62 12.66 -10.07
CA ALA A 181 8.77 14.00 -10.64
C ALA A 181 8.91 15.05 -9.53
N ASP A 182 9.91 15.91 -9.66
CA ASP A 182 10.25 16.92 -8.63
C ASP A 182 9.19 18.03 -8.47
N PHE A 183 8.38 18.26 -9.51
CA PHE A 183 7.28 19.23 -9.45
C PHE A 183 6.04 18.72 -8.74
N LEU A 184 5.97 17.43 -8.43
CA LEU A 184 4.86 16.84 -7.69
C LEU A 184 5.02 17.05 -6.18
N PRO A 185 3.92 17.01 -5.42
CA PRO A 185 3.97 17.11 -3.97
C PRO A 185 4.86 16.02 -3.37
N LYS A 186 5.54 16.34 -2.30
CA LYS A 186 6.26 15.32 -1.51
C LYS A 186 5.30 14.66 -0.55
N GLN A 187 5.40 13.32 -0.45
CA GLN A 187 4.63 12.56 0.53
C GLN A 187 5.03 12.96 1.95
N ALA A 188 4.04 13.12 2.83
CA ALA A 188 4.31 13.35 4.25
C ALA A 188 5.08 12.16 4.85
N LYS A 189 5.98 12.43 5.79
CA LYS A 189 6.69 11.38 6.52
C LYS A 189 5.71 10.67 7.45
N ALA A 190 5.63 9.36 7.31
CA ALA A 190 4.77 8.50 8.12
C ALA A 190 5.52 7.21 8.50
N ASP A 191 4.99 6.49 9.48
CA ASP A 191 5.54 5.19 9.86
C ASP A 191 5.22 4.13 8.82
N ILE A 192 4.04 4.23 8.22
CA ILE A 192 3.60 3.33 7.14
C ILE A 192 2.93 4.16 6.04
N VAL A 193 3.36 3.93 4.79
CA VAL A 193 2.75 4.48 3.59
C VAL A 193 2.33 3.33 2.67
N ILE A 194 1.11 3.38 2.15
CA ILE A 194 0.58 2.35 1.25
C ILE A 194 0.26 2.97 -0.11
N GLU A 195 0.77 2.38 -1.17
CA GLU A 195 0.60 2.89 -2.53
C GLU A 195 0.07 1.81 -3.47
N SER A 196 -0.92 2.19 -4.31
CA SER A 196 -1.40 1.34 -5.41
C SER A 196 -0.61 1.69 -6.67
N LEU A 197 0.30 0.80 -7.08
CA LEU A 197 1.12 1.04 -8.27
C LEU A 197 0.25 1.11 -9.53
N HIS A 198 -0.75 0.25 -9.64
CA HIS A 198 -1.65 0.15 -10.80
C HIS A 198 -2.59 1.35 -11.01
N LYS A 199 -2.73 2.27 -10.05
CA LYS A 199 -3.61 3.44 -10.21
C LYS A 199 -2.93 4.58 -10.94
N THR A 200 -1.66 4.81 -10.66
CA THR A 200 -0.93 6.00 -11.15
C THR A 200 0.39 5.69 -11.83
N LEU A 201 0.81 4.44 -11.87
CA LEU A 201 1.98 3.95 -12.59
C LEU A 201 1.58 2.89 -13.63
N PRO A 202 2.39 2.63 -14.67
CA PRO A 202 2.12 1.63 -15.70
C PRO A 202 2.35 0.20 -15.16
N ALA A 203 1.49 -0.23 -14.25
CA ALA A 203 1.55 -1.54 -13.59
C ALA A 203 0.21 -2.27 -13.70
N LEU A 204 0.25 -3.60 -13.68
CA LEU A 204 -0.96 -4.43 -13.75
C LEU A 204 -1.80 -4.29 -12.48
N THR A 205 -3.11 -4.49 -12.63
CA THR A 205 -4.10 -4.43 -11.55
C THR A 205 -3.69 -5.30 -10.36
N GLN A 206 -4.02 -4.84 -9.17
CA GLN A 206 -3.71 -5.36 -7.84
C GLN A 206 -2.25 -5.21 -7.40
N SER A 207 -1.37 -4.64 -8.22
CA SER A 207 -0.02 -4.32 -7.76
C SER A 207 -0.05 -3.14 -6.78
N ALA A 208 0.53 -3.34 -5.62
CA ALA A 208 0.65 -2.35 -4.56
C ALA A 208 1.95 -2.55 -3.78
N VAL A 209 2.30 -1.56 -2.99
CA VAL A 209 3.46 -1.60 -2.09
C VAL A 209 3.11 -0.97 -0.76
N ILE A 210 3.67 -1.52 0.30
CA ILE A 210 3.68 -0.95 1.64
C ILE A 210 5.11 -0.61 2.01
N HIS A 211 5.30 0.60 2.44
CA HIS A 211 6.57 1.16 2.87
C HIS A 211 6.62 1.34 4.38
#